data_8931f5af9b0b24a92af4dadba737de58
#
_entry.id   8931f5af9b0b24a92af4dadba737de58
#
_cell.length_a   1.000
_cell.length_b   1.000
_cell.length_c   1.000
_cell.angle_alpha   90.00
_cell.angle_beta   90.00
_cell.angle_gamma   90.00
#
_symmetry.space_group_name_H-M   'P 1'
#
loop_
_entity.id
_entity.type
_entity.pdbx_description
1 polymer ?
#
loop_
_entity_poly.entity_id
_entity_poly.type
_entity_poly.pdbx_seq_one_letter_code
_entity_poly.pdbx_strand_id
1 'polypeptide(L)'
;MITFKLYVHKCTLMSKSKDSEAADDASSKDEIIRGLNEDLAREYKAIIQYVVFSSTLKGAEYGDIAEQLKKHASQELTHALEVAKQIDYYGGDPTVKGKEAEYSNDSKRMLEIDLRAEQDTIKNYRERIRQAERAGEFALSETLREIILQEQDHEIDLKDALGLR
;
A
#
# COMPACT_ATOMS: atom_id res chain seq x y z
N MET A 1 31.41 41.99 27.98
CA MET A 1 31.24 41.83 26.49
C MET A 1 31.31 40.40 25.98
N ILE A 2 31.53 39.39 26.84
CA ILE A 2 31.64 37.95 26.47
C ILE A 2 30.29 37.24 26.48
N THR A 3 29.34 37.68 27.32
CA THR A 3 28.06 37.01 27.53
C THR A 3 27.08 37.16 26.33
N PHE A 4 27.13 38.28 25.58
CA PHE A 4 26.24 38.56 24.47
C PHE A 4 26.58 37.72 23.20
N LYS A 5 27.86 37.43 22.99
CA LYS A 5 28.34 36.65 21.84
C LYS A 5 27.96 35.16 21.92
N LEU A 6 27.92 34.60 23.15
CA LEU A 6 27.48 33.23 23.40
C LEU A 6 25.96 33.05 23.21
N TYR A 7 25.14 34.08 23.54
CA TYR A 7 23.69 34.01 23.40
C TYR A 7 23.26 34.02 21.93
N VAL A 8 23.89 34.88 21.11
CA VAL A 8 23.61 34.95 19.66
C VAL A 8 24.01 33.66 18.96
N HIS A 9 25.16 33.05 19.32
CA HIS A 9 25.61 31.80 18.73
C HIS A 9 24.72 30.61 19.06
N LYS A 10 24.18 30.56 20.29
CA LYS A 10 23.26 29.51 20.74
C LYS A 10 21.89 29.66 20.06
N CYS A 11 21.41 30.89 19.82
CA CYS A 11 20.15 31.15 19.14
C CYS A 11 20.24 30.80 17.63
N THR A 12 21.39 31.05 16.97
CA THR A 12 21.63 30.71 15.57
C THR A 12 21.77 29.21 15.33
N LEU A 13 22.37 28.48 16.30
CA LEU A 13 22.48 27.01 16.25
C LEU A 13 21.12 26.34 16.47
N MET A 14 20.29 26.87 17.38
CA MET A 14 18.92 26.37 17.61
C MET A 14 17.98 26.62 16.43
N SER A 15 18.12 27.73 15.71
CA SER A 15 17.37 28.04 14.49
C SER A 15 17.75 27.07 13.35
N LYS A 16 19.04 26.85 13.13
CA LYS A 16 19.52 25.90 12.11
C LYS A 16 19.11 24.45 12.36
N SER A 17 19.03 24.00 13.62
CA SER A 17 18.54 22.66 13.93
C SER A 17 17.05 22.50 13.68
N LYS A 18 16.22 23.48 14.01
CA LYS A 18 14.78 23.46 13.74
C LYS A 18 14.46 23.51 12.26
N ASP A 19 15.19 24.28 11.48
CA ASP A 19 15.01 24.36 10.02
C ASP A 19 15.41 23.06 9.32
N SER A 20 16.43 22.34 9.84
CA SER A 20 16.83 21.04 9.31
C SER A 20 15.84 19.91 9.71
N GLU A 21 15.34 19.91 10.93
CA GLU A 21 14.31 18.95 11.38
C GLU A 21 12.99 19.12 10.61
N ALA A 22 12.56 20.37 10.36
CA ALA A 22 11.36 20.66 9.56
C ALA A 22 11.52 20.24 8.09
N ALA A 23 12.72 20.39 7.52
CA ALA A 23 13.00 19.95 6.16
C ALA A 23 13.06 18.42 6.03
N ASP A 24 13.60 17.71 7.03
CA ASP A 24 13.61 16.25 7.09
C ASP A 24 12.19 15.68 7.26
N ASP A 25 11.36 16.28 8.11
CA ASP A 25 9.96 15.90 8.30
C ASP A 25 9.13 16.09 7.03
N ALA A 26 9.28 17.21 6.33
CA ALA A 26 8.61 17.49 5.07
C ALA A 26 9.03 16.47 3.98
N SER A 27 10.33 16.16 3.87
CA SER A 27 10.84 15.16 2.93
C SER A 27 10.30 13.76 3.21
N SER A 28 10.19 13.40 4.51
CA SER A 28 9.63 12.12 4.94
C SER A 28 8.14 11.99 4.59
N LYS A 29 7.35 13.06 4.77
CA LYS A 29 5.93 13.08 4.42
C LYS A 29 5.70 12.95 2.92
N ASP A 30 6.46 13.66 2.10
CA ASP A 30 6.38 13.56 0.64
C ASP A 30 6.71 12.15 0.14
N GLU A 31 7.64 11.46 0.78
CA GLU A 31 7.97 10.07 0.48
C GLU A 31 6.83 9.12 0.87
N ILE A 32 6.20 9.32 2.03
CA ILE A 32 5.03 8.55 2.46
C ILE A 32 3.88 8.74 1.46
N ILE A 33 3.53 9.98 1.11
CA ILE A 33 2.46 10.30 0.15
C ILE A 33 2.71 9.63 -1.20
N ARG A 34 3.92 9.72 -1.74
CA ARG A 34 4.27 9.05 -3.00
C ARG A 34 4.11 7.55 -2.92
N GLY A 35 4.58 6.96 -1.83
CA GLY A 35 4.50 5.53 -1.62
C GLY A 35 3.06 5.05 -1.46
N LEU A 36 2.24 5.74 -0.68
CA LEU A 36 0.82 5.42 -0.54
C LEU A 36 0.06 5.55 -1.85
N ASN A 37 0.40 6.53 -2.71
CA ASN A 37 -0.19 6.64 -4.05
C ASN A 37 0.19 5.47 -4.97
N GLU A 38 1.41 4.93 -4.85
CA GLU A 38 1.80 3.71 -5.55
C GLU A 38 1.05 2.48 -5.03
N ASP A 39 0.78 2.43 -3.71
CA ASP A 39 -0.01 1.38 -3.08
C ASP A 39 -1.48 1.49 -3.56
N LEU A 40 -2.10 2.66 -3.48
CA LEU A 40 -3.46 2.93 -3.96
C LEU A 40 -3.67 2.54 -5.44
N ALA A 41 -2.68 2.81 -6.28
CA ALA A 41 -2.74 2.42 -7.69
C ALA A 41 -2.70 0.89 -7.89
N ARG A 42 -2.09 0.13 -6.97
CA ARG A 42 -2.12 -1.35 -6.95
C ARG A 42 -3.48 -1.87 -6.50
N GLU A 43 -4.09 -1.28 -5.46
CA GLU A 43 -5.44 -1.64 -5.03
C GLU A 43 -6.46 -1.49 -6.17
N TYR A 44 -6.41 -0.37 -6.92
CA TYR A 44 -7.28 -0.19 -8.08
C TYR A 44 -7.05 -1.26 -9.15
N LYS A 45 -5.80 -1.67 -9.40
CA LYS A 45 -5.49 -2.78 -10.31
C LYS A 45 -6.11 -4.08 -9.80
N ALA A 46 -5.94 -4.40 -8.53
CA ALA A 46 -6.44 -5.63 -7.90
C ALA A 46 -7.97 -5.71 -7.97
N ILE A 47 -8.68 -4.61 -7.65
CA ILE A 47 -10.15 -4.52 -7.81
C ILE A 47 -10.56 -4.90 -9.23
N ILE A 48 -9.93 -4.31 -10.24
CA ILE A 48 -10.25 -4.57 -11.66
C ILE A 48 -10.02 -6.04 -12.00
N GLN A 49 -8.87 -6.60 -11.60
CA GLN A 49 -8.52 -8.00 -11.91
C GLN A 49 -9.48 -8.97 -11.23
N TYR A 50 -9.75 -8.82 -9.94
CA TYR A 50 -10.67 -9.68 -9.21
C TYR A 50 -12.10 -9.61 -9.74
N VAL A 51 -12.61 -8.42 -10.10
CA VAL A 51 -13.93 -8.27 -10.75
C VAL A 51 -13.98 -8.99 -12.08
N VAL A 52 -12.95 -8.85 -12.92
CA VAL A 52 -12.92 -9.47 -14.25
C VAL A 52 -12.72 -10.97 -14.13
N PHE A 53 -11.75 -11.44 -13.34
CA PHE A 53 -11.41 -12.85 -13.25
C PHE A 53 -12.49 -13.65 -12.54
N SER A 54 -13.09 -13.16 -11.46
CA SER A 54 -14.23 -13.82 -10.80
C SER A 54 -15.40 -14.06 -11.76
N SER A 55 -15.55 -13.22 -12.78
CA SER A 55 -16.64 -13.33 -13.77
C SER A 55 -16.27 -14.15 -15.01
N THR A 56 -14.98 -14.36 -15.27
CA THR A 56 -14.48 -14.98 -16.52
C THR A 56 -13.77 -16.31 -16.35
N LEU A 57 -13.43 -16.73 -15.12
CA LEU A 57 -12.91 -18.07 -14.82
C LEU A 57 -13.84 -19.15 -15.40
N LYS A 58 -13.25 -20.18 -16.03
CA LYS A 58 -13.93 -21.31 -16.65
C LYS A 58 -13.41 -22.62 -16.07
N GLY A 59 -14.31 -23.56 -15.83
CA GLY A 59 -14.04 -24.87 -15.25
C GLY A 59 -14.74 -25.05 -13.92
N ALA A 60 -15.29 -26.24 -13.68
CA ALA A 60 -16.01 -26.54 -12.46
C ALA A 60 -15.11 -26.48 -11.22
N GLU A 61 -13.82 -26.76 -11.41
CA GLU A 61 -12.77 -26.71 -10.37
C GLU A 61 -12.48 -25.31 -9.85
N TYR A 62 -12.88 -24.26 -10.60
CA TYR A 62 -12.64 -22.86 -10.20
C TYR A 62 -13.87 -22.17 -9.57
N GLY A 63 -14.96 -22.91 -9.34
CA GLY A 63 -16.20 -22.32 -8.80
C GLY A 63 -16.02 -21.65 -7.45
N ASP A 64 -15.36 -22.33 -6.52
CA ASP A 64 -15.15 -21.84 -5.16
C ASP A 64 -14.21 -20.62 -5.15
N ILE A 65 -13.11 -20.69 -5.90
CA ILE A 65 -12.17 -19.53 -5.97
C ILE A 65 -12.82 -18.34 -6.67
N ALA A 66 -13.67 -18.52 -7.67
CA ALA A 66 -14.37 -17.41 -8.32
C ALA A 66 -15.27 -16.64 -7.33
N GLU A 67 -15.94 -17.34 -6.40
CA GLU A 67 -16.70 -16.68 -5.34
C GLU A 67 -15.76 -15.99 -4.32
N GLN A 68 -14.60 -16.56 -4.05
CA GLN A 68 -13.60 -15.93 -3.17
C GLN A 68 -13.03 -14.65 -3.78
N LEU A 69 -12.71 -14.63 -5.08
CA LEU A 69 -12.23 -13.43 -5.78
C LEU A 69 -13.23 -12.27 -5.72
N LYS A 70 -14.54 -12.53 -5.66
CA LYS A 70 -15.54 -11.47 -5.45
C LYS A 70 -15.42 -10.82 -4.07
N LYS A 71 -15.12 -11.62 -3.04
CA LYS A 71 -14.88 -11.12 -1.69
C LYS A 71 -13.60 -10.31 -1.64
N HIS A 72 -12.53 -10.83 -2.27
CA HIS A 72 -11.25 -10.11 -2.40
C HIS A 72 -11.47 -8.75 -3.06
N ALA A 73 -12.20 -8.65 -4.18
CA ALA A 73 -12.52 -7.36 -4.82
C ALA A 73 -13.17 -6.35 -3.85
N SER A 74 -14.02 -6.81 -2.94
CA SER A 74 -14.64 -5.96 -1.91
C SER A 74 -13.64 -5.55 -0.82
N GLN A 75 -12.70 -6.42 -0.47
CA GLN A 75 -11.64 -6.12 0.50
C GLN A 75 -10.65 -5.12 -0.09
N GLU A 76 -10.23 -5.28 -1.35
CA GLU A 76 -9.39 -4.30 -2.06
C GLU A 76 -10.02 -2.90 -2.13
N LEU A 77 -11.34 -2.82 -2.31
CA LEU A 77 -12.04 -1.54 -2.22
C LEU A 77 -11.91 -0.91 -0.84
N THR A 78 -11.97 -1.72 0.21
CA THR A 78 -11.77 -1.24 1.59
C THR A 78 -10.33 -0.76 1.80
N HIS A 79 -9.34 -1.52 1.32
CA HIS A 79 -7.93 -1.12 1.35
C HIS A 79 -7.71 0.21 0.61
N ALA A 80 -8.26 0.35 -0.60
CA ALA A 80 -8.17 1.58 -1.38
C ALA A 80 -8.74 2.79 -0.63
N LEU A 81 -9.88 2.63 0.05
CA LEU A 81 -10.49 3.70 0.85
C LEU A 81 -9.62 4.09 2.04
N GLU A 82 -9.06 3.12 2.77
CA GLU A 82 -8.17 3.41 3.90
C GLU A 82 -6.85 4.06 3.44
N VAL A 83 -6.25 3.59 2.36
CA VAL A 83 -5.03 4.19 1.80
C VAL A 83 -5.30 5.61 1.30
N ALA A 84 -6.40 5.84 0.59
CA ALA A 84 -6.77 7.19 0.12
C ALA A 84 -7.00 8.16 1.28
N LYS A 85 -7.64 7.72 2.36
CA LYS A 85 -7.82 8.49 3.59
C LYS A 85 -6.49 8.85 4.25
N GLN A 86 -5.52 7.93 4.27
CA GLN A 86 -4.18 8.23 4.80
C GLN A 86 -3.45 9.26 3.93
N ILE A 87 -3.55 9.19 2.60
CA ILE A 87 -2.96 10.18 1.69
C ILE A 87 -3.51 11.59 1.99
N ASP A 88 -4.84 11.71 2.12
CA ASP A 88 -5.51 12.99 2.47
C ASP A 88 -5.07 13.49 3.86
N TYR A 89 -4.98 12.60 4.85
CA TYR A 89 -4.49 12.95 6.20
C TYR A 89 -3.10 13.59 6.19
N TYR A 90 -2.20 13.12 5.32
CA TYR A 90 -0.86 13.69 5.14
C TYR A 90 -0.83 14.93 4.25
N GLY A 91 -1.98 15.37 3.70
CA GLY A 91 -2.12 16.54 2.84
C GLY A 91 -1.74 16.28 1.38
N GLY A 92 -1.72 15.02 0.94
CA GLY A 92 -1.51 14.63 -0.44
C GLY A 92 -2.83 14.48 -1.22
N ASP A 93 -2.72 14.42 -2.54
CA ASP A 93 -3.84 14.14 -3.43
C ASP A 93 -3.86 12.63 -3.78
N PRO A 94 -4.92 11.87 -3.43
CA PRO A 94 -5.06 10.48 -3.82
C PRO A 94 -5.10 10.32 -5.35
N THR A 95 -4.31 9.38 -5.89
CA THR A 95 -4.31 9.11 -7.33
C THR A 95 -5.68 8.62 -7.80
N VAL A 96 -6.08 9.05 -9.00
CA VAL A 96 -7.26 8.56 -9.71
C VAL A 96 -6.90 7.52 -10.78
N LYS A 97 -5.65 7.07 -10.84
CA LYS A 97 -5.14 6.14 -11.84
C LYS A 97 -4.69 4.85 -11.18
N GLY A 98 -5.25 3.73 -11.62
CA GLY A 98 -4.75 2.40 -11.29
C GLY A 98 -3.50 2.03 -12.11
N LYS A 99 -2.73 1.06 -11.64
CA LYS A 99 -1.75 0.35 -12.45
C LYS A 99 -2.47 -0.41 -13.56
N GLU A 100 -1.78 -0.68 -14.66
CA GLU A 100 -2.34 -1.46 -15.77
C GLU A 100 -2.69 -2.87 -15.30
N ALA A 101 -3.96 -3.26 -15.51
CA ALA A 101 -4.43 -4.59 -15.19
C ALA A 101 -4.02 -5.58 -16.29
N GLU A 102 -3.53 -6.74 -15.89
CA GLU A 102 -3.23 -7.85 -16.80
C GLU A 102 -4.50 -8.65 -17.10
N TYR A 103 -4.55 -9.28 -18.27
CA TYR A 103 -5.66 -10.13 -18.68
C TYR A 103 -5.17 -11.45 -19.26
N SER A 104 -5.94 -12.52 -19.06
CA SER A 104 -5.75 -13.84 -19.69
C SER A 104 -7.10 -14.47 -20.00
N ASN A 105 -7.14 -15.36 -20.99
CA ASN A 105 -8.29 -16.24 -21.27
C ASN A 105 -8.12 -17.64 -20.63
N ASP A 106 -6.97 -17.91 -20.03
CA ASP A 106 -6.67 -19.16 -19.34
C ASP A 106 -6.90 -18.99 -17.83
N SER A 107 -7.77 -19.81 -17.25
CA SER A 107 -8.19 -19.71 -15.84
C SER A 107 -7.02 -19.85 -14.86
N LYS A 108 -6.14 -20.83 -15.11
CA LYS A 108 -4.96 -21.01 -14.27
C LYS A 108 -4.04 -19.80 -14.33
N ARG A 109 -3.86 -19.25 -15.55
CA ARG A 109 -3.04 -18.07 -15.77
C ARG A 109 -3.62 -16.82 -15.09
N MET A 110 -4.96 -16.66 -15.04
CA MET A 110 -5.60 -15.60 -14.28
C MET A 110 -5.20 -15.65 -12.81
N LEU A 111 -5.31 -16.82 -12.17
CA LEU A 111 -4.91 -17.00 -10.76
C LEU A 111 -3.41 -16.80 -10.54
N GLU A 112 -2.56 -17.19 -11.47
CA GLU A 112 -1.11 -16.92 -11.43
C GLU A 112 -0.79 -15.42 -11.51
N ILE A 113 -1.57 -14.66 -12.28
CA ILE A 113 -1.45 -13.21 -12.40
C ILE A 113 -1.80 -12.55 -11.05
N ASP A 114 -2.93 -12.93 -10.46
CA ASP A 114 -3.35 -12.40 -9.16
C ASP A 114 -2.36 -12.79 -8.06
N LEU A 115 -1.93 -14.04 -7.99
CA LEU A 115 -0.93 -14.47 -7.01
C LEU A 115 0.36 -13.62 -7.06
N ARG A 116 0.85 -13.31 -8.24
CA ARG A 116 2.02 -12.42 -8.37
C ARG A 116 1.72 -11.00 -7.92
N ALA A 117 0.52 -10.49 -8.22
CA ALA A 117 0.10 -9.16 -7.78
C ALA A 117 0.06 -9.09 -6.25
N GLU A 118 -0.53 -10.09 -5.57
CA GLU A 118 -0.57 -10.17 -4.11
C GLU A 118 0.84 -10.21 -3.50
N GLN A 119 1.73 -11.04 -4.04
CA GLN A 119 3.11 -11.13 -3.56
C GLN A 119 3.86 -9.80 -3.69
N ASP A 120 3.63 -9.07 -4.77
CA ASP A 120 4.18 -7.73 -4.96
C ASP A 120 3.56 -6.71 -4.00
N THR A 121 2.24 -6.77 -3.77
CA THR A 121 1.52 -5.92 -2.81
C THR A 121 2.02 -6.15 -1.38
N ILE A 122 2.11 -7.40 -0.92
CA ILE A 122 2.67 -7.77 0.38
C ILE A 122 4.09 -7.23 0.56
N LYS A 123 4.94 -7.38 -0.46
CA LYS A 123 6.32 -6.84 -0.43
C LYS A 123 6.33 -5.33 -0.28
N ASN A 124 5.49 -4.61 -1.02
CA ASN A 124 5.42 -3.16 -0.97
C ASN A 124 4.87 -2.66 0.38
N TYR A 125 3.81 -3.28 0.91
CA TYR A 125 3.30 -2.93 2.24
C TYR A 125 4.32 -3.17 3.37
N ARG A 126 5.11 -4.24 3.31
CA ARG A 126 6.23 -4.44 4.26
C ARG A 126 7.23 -3.28 4.24
N GLU A 127 7.54 -2.75 3.07
CA GLU A 127 8.45 -1.60 2.99
C GLU A 127 7.75 -0.31 3.44
N ARG A 128 6.47 -0.13 3.12
CA ARG A 128 5.68 1.03 3.57
C ARG A 128 5.54 1.07 5.09
N ILE A 129 5.29 -0.07 5.72
CA ILE A 129 5.25 -0.21 7.19
C ILE A 129 6.58 0.23 7.80
N ARG A 130 7.71 -0.26 7.28
CA ARG A 130 9.03 0.16 7.77
C ARG A 130 9.28 1.65 7.57
N GLN A 131 8.82 2.23 6.47
CA GLN A 131 8.92 3.66 6.20
C GLN A 131 8.11 4.47 7.21
N ALA A 132 6.86 4.09 7.47
CA ALA A 132 5.99 4.71 8.47
C ALA A 132 6.63 4.66 9.87
N GLU A 133 7.17 3.50 10.27
CA GLU A 133 7.83 3.34 11.57
C GLU A 133 9.08 4.20 11.71
N ARG A 134 9.92 4.29 10.67
CA ARG A 134 11.10 5.17 10.68
C ARG A 134 10.72 6.65 10.83
N ALA A 135 9.58 7.04 10.26
CA ALA A 135 9.04 8.40 10.38
C ALA A 135 8.28 8.65 11.70
N GLY A 136 8.08 7.63 12.56
CA GLY A 136 7.28 7.74 13.77
C GLY A 136 5.78 7.73 13.54
N GLU A 137 5.33 7.41 12.33
CA GLU A 137 3.92 7.37 11.91
C GLU A 137 3.26 6.03 12.28
N PHE A 138 3.13 5.78 13.58
CA PHE A 138 2.67 4.49 14.12
C PHE A 138 1.22 4.18 13.77
N ALA A 139 0.34 5.19 13.67
CA ALA A 139 -1.07 5.00 13.29
C ALA A 139 -1.17 4.51 11.83
N LEU A 140 -0.37 5.07 10.92
CA LEU A 140 -0.23 4.58 9.55
C LEU A 140 0.30 3.15 9.53
N SER A 141 1.36 2.87 10.29
CA SER A 141 1.94 1.52 10.37
C SER A 141 0.90 0.50 10.81
N GLU A 142 0.03 0.81 11.77
CA GLU A 142 -1.03 -0.09 12.23
C GLU A 142 -2.08 -0.32 11.14
N THR A 143 -2.58 0.72 10.49
CA THR A 143 -3.51 0.60 9.34
C THR A 143 -2.93 -0.32 8.25
N LEU A 144 -1.67 -0.14 7.90
CA LEU A 144 -1.01 -0.98 6.88
C LEU A 144 -0.78 -2.42 7.33
N ARG A 145 -0.65 -2.67 8.64
CA ARG A 145 -0.57 -4.03 9.21
C ARG A 145 -1.90 -4.77 9.12
N GLU A 146 -3.02 -4.08 9.28
CA GLU A 146 -4.35 -4.67 9.09
C GLU A 146 -4.57 -5.06 7.63
N ILE A 147 -4.16 -4.21 6.69
CA ILE A 147 -4.24 -4.51 5.24
C ILE A 147 -3.38 -5.72 4.91
N ILE A 148 -2.10 -5.74 5.28
CA ILE A 148 -1.18 -6.82 4.90
C ILE A 148 -1.59 -8.19 5.45
N LEU A 149 -2.35 -8.26 6.54
CA LEU A 149 -2.92 -9.52 7.03
C LEU A 149 -3.93 -10.08 6.02
N GLN A 150 -4.79 -9.25 5.45
CA GLN A 150 -5.77 -9.66 4.44
C GLN A 150 -5.09 -10.03 3.12
N GLU A 151 -4.06 -9.31 2.70
CA GLU A 151 -3.26 -9.65 1.51
C GLU A 151 -2.58 -11.02 1.63
N GLN A 152 -2.16 -11.40 2.85
CA GLN A 152 -1.63 -12.73 3.11
C GLN A 152 -2.70 -13.82 3.01
N ASP A 153 -3.94 -13.54 3.40
CA ASP A 153 -5.07 -14.45 3.24
C ASP A 153 -5.41 -14.60 1.74
N HIS A 154 -5.39 -13.52 0.95
CA HIS A 154 -5.55 -13.57 -0.52
C HIS A 154 -4.46 -14.43 -1.17
N GLU A 155 -3.20 -14.23 -0.80
CA GLU A 155 -2.08 -15.06 -1.28
C GLU A 155 -2.30 -16.55 -0.94
N ILE A 156 -2.81 -16.86 0.25
CA ILE A 156 -3.11 -18.22 0.70
C ILE A 156 -4.19 -18.85 -0.19
N ASP A 157 -5.32 -18.17 -0.36
CA ASP A 157 -6.45 -18.66 -1.15
C ASP A 157 -6.05 -18.95 -2.61
N LEU A 158 -5.24 -18.05 -3.20
CA LEU A 158 -4.73 -18.22 -4.57
C LEU A 158 -3.74 -19.39 -4.69
N LYS A 159 -2.87 -19.59 -3.69
CA LYS A 159 -1.96 -20.75 -3.64
C LYS A 159 -2.73 -22.06 -3.52
N ASP A 160 -3.75 -22.09 -2.68
CA ASP A 160 -4.58 -23.28 -2.51
C ASP A 160 -5.33 -23.63 -3.81
N ALA A 161 -5.93 -22.63 -4.47
CA ALA A 161 -6.57 -22.80 -5.77
C ALA A 161 -5.64 -23.28 -6.89
N LEU A 162 -4.36 -22.93 -6.80
CA LEU A 162 -3.31 -23.35 -7.74
C LEU A 162 -2.63 -24.68 -7.37
N GLY A 163 -2.97 -25.28 -6.22
CA GLY A 163 -2.34 -26.49 -5.71
C GLY A 163 -0.86 -26.32 -5.33
N LEU A 164 -0.50 -25.12 -4.83
CA LEU A 164 0.87 -24.77 -4.42
C LEU A 164 1.10 -24.90 -2.90
N ARG A 165 0.13 -25.40 -2.20
CA ARG A 165 0.17 -25.71 -0.75
C ARG A 165 -0.31 -27.12 -0.49
#